data_5b9b60c59e72d67516cc07b2cd091627
#
_entry.id   5b9b60c59e72d67516cc07b2cd091627
#
_cell.length_a   1.000
_cell.length_b   1.000
_cell.length_c   1.000
_cell.angle_alpha   90.00
_cell.angle_beta   90.00
_cell.angle_gamma   90.00
#
_symmetry.space_group_name_H-M   'P 1'
#
loop_
_entity.id
_entity.type
_entity.pdbx_description
1 polymer ?
#
loop_
_entity_poly.entity_id
_entity_poly.type
_entity_poly.pdbx_seq_one_letter_code
_entity_poly.pdbx_strand_id
1 'polypeptide(L)'
;MSTQAPKQLGAIEFGLMDPETYRDMSATKVITADTYDDDGYPIDMGLMDPRLGVIDPGLQCRTCGQHSGSCNGHFGHIELAAPVIHVGFTTLIRRLLRSTCRDCGRLCLTDEESNEFRDRLTRTEELGEDWSDVMKSAVRQARKAKNCPHCGAEKHDIKHEKPTTYYEVQQVLSGEYSNMIAGAMQGSAVGDEDPEDVDREPTSPQALADKTGIDLDRIDEIVSGSFRPREDDRKAIERALSLDLTVEDMNKLMASDIRDWFEDIPDRDVETLGLESTVARPEWMVLTVLPVPPVTARPSITLDNGQRSEDDLTHKLVDII
;
A
#
# COMPACT_ATOMS: atom_id res chain seq x y z
N MET A 1 11.88 11.93 50.25
CA MET A 1 10.83 12.45 49.34
C MET A 1 11.53 13.03 48.12
N SER A 2 11.49 12.34 47.00
CA SER A 2 12.09 12.84 45.77
C SER A 2 11.15 13.89 45.17
N THR A 3 11.54 15.15 45.28
CA THR A 3 10.88 16.27 44.61
C THR A 3 11.22 16.19 43.12
N GLN A 4 10.47 15.38 42.36
CA GLN A 4 10.52 15.49 40.91
C GLN A 4 9.98 16.87 40.52
N ALA A 5 10.82 17.68 39.88
CA ALA A 5 10.35 18.90 39.26
C ALA A 5 9.18 18.60 38.32
N PRO A 6 8.12 19.41 38.31
CA PRO A 6 6.99 19.19 37.43
C PRO A 6 7.48 19.17 35.98
N LYS A 7 7.22 18.07 35.27
CA LYS A 7 7.51 17.96 33.84
C LYS A 7 6.61 18.94 33.09
N GLN A 8 7.19 19.74 32.20
CA GLN A 8 6.45 20.60 31.28
C GLN A 8 6.38 19.93 29.93
N LEU A 9 5.22 20.00 29.27
CA LEU A 9 5.04 19.56 27.91
C LEU A 9 5.83 20.52 26.99
N GLY A 10 6.85 20.02 26.29
CA GLY A 10 7.68 20.82 25.40
C GLY A 10 7.11 20.87 23.97
N ALA A 11 6.68 19.73 23.45
CA ALA A 11 6.12 19.61 22.12
C ALA A 11 5.14 18.42 22.06
N ILE A 12 4.28 18.42 21.06
CA ILE A 12 3.43 17.29 20.68
C ILE A 12 3.83 16.91 19.26
N GLU A 13 4.23 15.66 19.09
CA GLU A 13 4.62 15.09 17.81
C GLU A 13 3.56 14.09 17.35
N PHE A 14 3.19 14.16 16.06
CA PHE A 14 2.24 13.25 15.46
C PHE A 14 3.00 12.22 14.61
N GLY A 15 2.84 10.95 14.94
CA GLY A 15 3.46 9.85 14.21
C GLY A 15 2.47 8.73 13.93
N LEU A 16 2.98 7.68 13.31
CA LEU A 16 2.28 6.40 13.20
C LEU A 16 2.62 5.57 14.43
N MET A 17 1.68 4.76 14.87
CA MET A 17 1.91 3.87 15.99
C MET A 17 2.32 2.50 15.46
N ASP A 18 3.47 2.00 15.91
CA ASP A 18 3.95 0.66 15.57
C ASP A 18 3.14 -0.43 16.31
N PRO A 19 3.17 -1.67 15.81
CA PRO A 19 2.42 -2.78 16.41
C PRO A 19 2.81 -3.10 17.87
N GLU A 20 4.07 -2.89 18.27
CA GLU A 20 4.52 -3.14 19.65
C GLU A 20 3.94 -2.09 20.60
N THR A 21 4.00 -0.82 20.21
CA THR A 21 3.38 0.28 20.96
C THR A 21 1.87 0.06 21.13
N TYR A 22 1.17 -0.47 20.12
CA TYR A 22 -0.24 -0.84 20.27
C TYR A 22 -0.45 -1.92 21.33
N ARG A 23 0.40 -2.96 21.34
CA ARG A 23 0.31 -4.04 22.35
C ARG A 23 0.62 -3.54 23.74
N ASP A 24 1.64 -2.72 23.89
CA ASP A 24 2.08 -2.17 25.17
C ASP A 24 1.04 -1.20 25.78
N MET A 25 0.39 -0.41 24.95
CA MET A 25 -0.68 0.49 25.36
C MET A 25 -1.99 -0.23 25.69
N SER A 26 -2.17 -1.42 25.17
CA SER A 26 -3.41 -2.18 25.27
C SER A 26 -3.63 -2.81 26.64
N ALA A 27 -4.79 -2.58 27.22
CA ALA A 27 -5.18 -3.22 28.48
C ALA A 27 -5.48 -4.72 28.32
N THR A 28 -5.90 -5.15 27.13
CA THR A 28 -6.21 -6.56 26.82
C THR A 28 -6.23 -6.83 25.31
N LYS A 29 -5.86 -8.07 24.96
CA LYS A 29 -6.11 -8.62 23.65
C LYS A 29 -7.58 -9.08 23.57
N VAL A 30 -8.28 -8.71 22.51
CA VAL A 30 -9.65 -9.16 22.22
C VAL A 30 -9.55 -10.34 21.26
N ILE A 31 -10.18 -11.46 21.61
CA ILE A 31 -10.10 -12.71 20.85
C ILE A 31 -11.47 -13.32 20.50
N THR A 32 -12.56 -12.81 21.11
CA THR A 32 -13.91 -13.26 20.82
C THR A 32 -14.82 -12.09 20.50
N ALA A 33 -15.73 -12.32 19.59
CA ALA A 33 -16.77 -11.38 19.19
C ALA A 33 -17.87 -11.24 20.25
N ASP A 34 -17.96 -12.21 21.18
CA ASP A 34 -18.98 -12.21 22.21
C ASP A 34 -18.81 -11.02 23.15
N THR A 35 -19.90 -10.40 23.51
CA THR A 35 -19.93 -9.17 24.32
C THR A 35 -20.34 -9.45 25.76
N TYR A 36 -21.45 -10.17 25.95
CA TYR A 36 -22.03 -10.48 27.25
C TYR A 36 -22.42 -11.95 27.32
N ASP A 37 -22.38 -12.52 28.54
CA ASP A 37 -22.88 -13.84 28.82
C ASP A 37 -24.42 -13.85 28.99
N ASP A 38 -24.98 -15.05 29.24
CA ASP A 38 -26.45 -15.25 29.43
C ASP A 38 -26.98 -14.50 30.65
N ASP A 39 -26.15 -14.21 31.64
CA ASP A 39 -26.49 -13.47 32.85
C ASP A 39 -26.31 -11.94 32.66
N GLY A 40 -25.84 -11.51 31.48
CA GLY A 40 -25.63 -10.11 31.12
C GLY A 40 -24.29 -9.51 31.62
N TYR A 41 -23.33 -10.34 32.05
CA TYR A 41 -22.00 -9.88 32.41
C TYR A 41 -21.05 -9.83 31.21
N PRO A 42 -20.16 -8.83 31.16
CA PRO A 42 -19.17 -8.73 30.08
C PRO A 42 -18.21 -9.93 30.07
N ILE A 43 -17.99 -10.49 28.87
CA ILE A 43 -17.10 -11.65 28.67
C ILE A 43 -15.64 -11.22 28.68
N ASP A 44 -14.80 -11.97 29.38
CA ASP A 44 -13.35 -11.75 29.41
C ASP A 44 -12.73 -11.98 28.01
N MET A 45 -11.81 -11.10 27.61
CA MET A 45 -11.20 -11.06 26.27
C MET A 45 -12.20 -10.84 25.12
N GLY A 46 -13.43 -10.44 25.44
CA GLY A 46 -14.45 -10.01 24.48
C GLY A 46 -14.40 -8.50 24.23
N LEU A 47 -15.28 -8.05 23.33
CA LEU A 47 -15.33 -6.63 22.95
C LEU A 47 -15.81 -5.71 24.09
N MET A 48 -16.48 -6.23 25.09
CA MET A 48 -16.95 -5.48 26.28
C MET A 48 -16.16 -5.81 27.56
N ASP A 49 -14.97 -6.38 27.43
CA ASP A 49 -14.11 -6.77 28.57
C ASP A 49 -13.96 -5.63 29.59
N PRO A 50 -14.16 -5.88 30.90
CA PRO A 50 -14.04 -4.85 31.94
C PRO A 50 -12.67 -4.19 32.04
N ARG A 51 -11.64 -4.74 31.42
CA ARG A 51 -10.31 -4.10 31.29
C ARG A 51 -10.33 -2.93 30.31
N LEU A 52 -11.26 -2.89 29.34
CA LEU A 52 -11.42 -1.78 28.39
C LEU A 52 -12.18 -0.58 29.00
N GLY A 53 -12.65 -0.71 30.22
CA GLY A 53 -13.46 0.28 30.92
C GLY A 53 -14.84 -0.25 31.28
N VAL A 54 -15.58 0.50 32.07
CA VAL A 54 -16.90 0.11 32.57
C VAL A 54 -17.91 1.23 32.39
N ILE A 55 -19.10 0.87 31.94
CA ILE A 55 -20.24 1.77 31.76
C ILE A 55 -21.40 1.42 32.69
N ASP A 56 -21.56 0.15 33.05
CA ASP A 56 -22.65 -0.32 33.91
C ASP A 56 -22.43 0.09 35.37
N PRO A 57 -23.47 0.57 36.06
CA PRO A 57 -23.42 0.84 37.48
C PRO A 57 -23.06 -0.40 38.29
N GLY A 58 -22.14 -0.27 39.24
CA GLY A 58 -21.73 -1.36 40.13
C GLY A 58 -20.54 -2.18 39.63
N LEU A 59 -20.14 -2.03 38.36
CA LEU A 59 -18.92 -2.65 37.85
C LEU A 59 -17.69 -1.78 38.14
N GLN A 60 -16.56 -2.43 38.34
CA GLN A 60 -15.25 -1.81 38.55
C GLN A 60 -14.32 -2.19 37.41
N CYS A 61 -13.65 -1.18 36.84
CA CYS A 61 -12.64 -1.39 35.80
C CYS A 61 -11.46 -2.19 36.35
N ARG A 62 -11.12 -3.31 35.68
CA ARG A 62 -10.03 -4.17 36.12
C ARG A 62 -8.64 -3.58 35.84
N THR A 63 -8.53 -2.57 34.99
CA THR A 63 -7.27 -1.90 34.67
C THR A 63 -6.94 -0.78 35.66
N CYS A 64 -7.88 0.12 35.93
CA CYS A 64 -7.60 1.28 36.78
C CYS A 64 -8.32 1.24 38.14
N GLY A 65 -9.18 0.25 38.40
CA GLY A 65 -9.93 0.12 39.68
C GLY A 65 -11.04 1.15 39.86
N GLN A 66 -11.34 1.98 38.86
CA GLN A 66 -12.38 3.02 38.96
C GLN A 66 -13.74 2.48 38.54
N HIS A 67 -14.80 3.12 39.00
CA HIS A 67 -16.19 2.80 38.67
C HIS A 67 -16.67 3.58 37.43
N SER A 68 -17.86 3.19 36.97
CA SER A 68 -18.58 3.89 35.90
C SER A 68 -18.67 5.40 36.21
N GLY A 69 -18.43 6.23 35.20
CA GLY A 69 -18.41 7.69 35.30
C GLY A 69 -17.08 8.29 35.78
N SER A 70 -16.16 7.47 36.35
CA SER A 70 -14.81 7.93 36.75
C SER A 70 -13.71 7.28 35.87
N CYS A 71 -13.96 6.13 35.30
CA CYS A 71 -13.05 5.47 34.39
C CYS A 71 -13.11 6.13 33.00
N ASN A 72 -11.98 6.62 32.50
CA ASN A 72 -11.87 7.20 31.14
C ASN A 72 -11.89 6.15 30.03
N GLY A 73 -11.77 4.87 30.40
CA GLY A 73 -11.62 3.77 29.45
C GLY A 73 -10.16 3.51 29.05
N HIS A 74 -9.94 2.31 28.54
CA HIS A 74 -8.62 1.84 28.12
C HIS A 74 -8.74 1.17 26.75
N PHE A 75 -7.71 1.35 25.91
CA PHE A 75 -7.64 0.68 24.62
C PHE A 75 -7.37 -0.81 24.78
N GLY A 76 -7.96 -1.62 23.90
CA GLY A 76 -7.57 -2.99 23.63
C GLY A 76 -6.94 -3.12 22.26
N HIS A 77 -6.64 -4.36 21.85
CA HIS A 77 -6.20 -4.64 20.50
C HIS A 77 -6.74 -5.98 19.98
N ILE A 78 -6.82 -6.07 18.67
CA ILE A 78 -7.07 -7.31 17.92
C ILE A 78 -5.84 -7.60 17.10
N GLU A 79 -5.30 -8.82 17.18
CA GLU A 79 -4.27 -9.30 16.26
C GLU A 79 -4.96 -9.72 14.95
N LEU A 80 -4.60 -9.07 13.85
CA LEU A 80 -5.16 -9.40 12.55
C LEU A 80 -4.55 -10.69 12.00
N ALA A 81 -5.36 -11.56 11.41
CA ALA A 81 -4.91 -12.81 10.79
C ALA A 81 -4.05 -12.55 9.55
N ALA A 82 -4.23 -11.43 8.88
CA ALA A 82 -3.42 -10.98 7.74
C ALA A 82 -3.25 -9.46 7.81
N PRO A 83 -2.13 -8.92 7.27
CA PRO A 83 -1.93 -7.48 7.19
C PRO A 83 -3.02 -6.80 6.36
N VAL A 84 -3.41 -5.58 6.76
CA VAL A 84 -4.46 -4.80 6.10
C VAL A 84 -3.97 -3.38 5.84
N ILE A 85 -4.20 -2.87 4.63
CA ILE A 85 -3.82 -1.51 4.25
C ILE A 85 -4.74 -0.50 4.93
N HIS A 86 -4.14 0.46 5.63
CA HIS A 86 -4.88 1.55 6.26
C HIS A 86 -5.42 2.52 5.21
N VAL A 87 -6.76 2.65 5.13
CA VAL A 87 -7.44 3.44 4.09
C VAL A 87 -7.02 4.92 4.03
N GLY A 88 -6.65 5.51 5.17
CA GLY A 88 -6.20 6.90 5.27
C GLY A 88 -4.87 7.17 4.56
N PHE A 89 -4.03 6.14 4.36
CA PHE A 89 -2.69 6.29 3.79
C PHE A 89 -2.55 5.78 2.35
N THR A 90 -3.64 5.38 1.69
CA THR A 90 -3.60 4.79 0.34
C THR A 90 -2.88 5.67 -0.68
N THR A 91 -3.03 7.00 -0.60
CA THR A 91 -2.34 7.92 -1.50
C THR A 91 -0.84 7.97 -1.23
N LEU A 92 -0.43 7.92 0.04
CA LEU A 92 0.98 7.91 0.44
C LEU A 92 1.63 6.57 0.08
N ILE A 93 0.98 5.45 0.39
CA ILE A 93 1.39 4.10 -0.02
C ILE A 93 1.65 4.04 -1.52
N ARG A 94 0.70 4.52 -2.35
CA ARG A 94 0.91 4.58 -3.80
C ARG A 94 2.14 5.41 -4.19
N ARG A 95 2.38 6.53 -3.51
CA ARG A 95 3.56 7.37 -3.80
C ARG A 95 4.85 6.64 -3.48
N LEU A 96 4.90 5.96 -2.34
CA LEU A 96 6.06 5.17 -1.92
C LEU A 96 6.35 4.02 -2.89
N LEU A 97 5.35 3.19 -3.20
CA LEU A 97 5.49 2.10 -4.17
C LEU A 97 5.99 2.57 -5.54
N ARG A 98 5.61 3.79 -5.96
CA ARG A 98 6.06 4.37 -7.24
C ARG A 98 7.42 5.07 -7.17
N SER A 99 7.98 5.27 -6.01
CA SER A 99 9.26 5.97 -5.82
C SER A 99 10.39 5.08 -5.31
N THR A 100 10.07 3.92 -4.76
CA THR A 100 11.03 2.95 -4.23
C THR A 100 11.18 1.74 -5.13
N CYS A 101 12.25 0.99 -4.96
CA CYS A 101 12.52 -0.25 -5.67
C CYS A 101 11.96 -1.44 -4.89
N ARG A 102 11.29 -2.36 -5.57
CA ARG A 102 10.75 -3.58 -4.94
C ARG A 102 11.85 -4.52 -4.44
N ASP A 103 12.95 -4.65 -5.20
CA ASP A 103 13.98 -5.67 -4.93
C ASP A 103 14.96 -5.27 -3.83
N CYS A 104 15.20 -3.96 -3.63
CA CYS A 104 16.19 -3.49 -2.66
C CYS A 104 15.66 -2.44 -1.66
N GLY A 105 14.37 -2.11 -1.70
CA GLY A 105 13.72 -1.12 -0.83
C GLY A 105 14.16 0.33 -1.04
N ARG A 106 15.26 0.57 -1.78
CA ARG A 106 15.87 1.89 -1.92
C ARG A 106 14.98 2.86 -2.71
N LEU A 107 15.03 4.14 -2.33
CA LEU A 107 14.47 5.22 -3.12
C LEU A 107 15.17 5.28 -4.49
N CYS A 108 14.41 5.33 -5.59
CA CYS A 108 14.94 5.33 -6.95
C CYS A 108 15.55 6.69 -7.34
N LEU A 109 16.44 7.17 -6.51
CA LEU A 109 17.33 8.33 -6.72
C LEU A 109 18.77 7.86 -6.54
N THR A 110 19.72 8.54 -7.19
CA THR A 110 21.13 8.31 -6.91
C THR A 110 21.47 8.79 -5.50
N ASP A 111 22.60 8.33 -4.93
CA ASP A 111 23.02 8.79 -3.60
C ASP A 111 23.30 10.30 -3.58
N GLU A 112 23.77 10.87 -4.69
CA GLU A 112 24.01 12.31 -4.84
C GLU A 112 22.70 13.10 -4.82
N GLU A 113 21.70 12.68 -5.60
CA GLU A 113 20.36 13.27 -5.62
C GLU A 113 19.68 13.17 -4.26
N SER A 114 19.76 12.00 -3.59
CA SER A 114 19.20 11.80 -2.26
C SER A 114 19.83 12.72 -1.22
N ASN A 115 21.15 12.93 -1.27
CA ASN A 115 21.85 13.87 -0.39
C ASN A 115 21.41 15.31 -0.66
N GLU A 116 21.30 15.72 -1.93
CA GLU A 116 20.83 17.06 -2.29
C GLU A 116 19.41 17.33 -1.75
N PHE A 117 18.50 16.35 -1.87
CA PHE A 117 17.15 16.52 -1.31
C PHE A 117 17.15 16.59 0.21
N ARG A 118 17.96 15.81 0.92
CA ARG A 118 18.11 15.90 2.39
C ARG A 118 18.65 17.25 2.82
N ASP A 119 19.69 17.75 2.17
CA ASP A 119 20.22 19.08 2.47
C ASP A 119 19.18 20.18 2.27
N ARG A 120 18.31 20.03 1.26
CA ARG A 120 17.19 20.95 1.03
C ARG A 120 16.14 20.85 2.10
N LEU A 121 15.78 19.62 2.54
CA LEU A 121 14.83 19.40 3.64
C LEU A 121 15.32 20.06 4.92
N THR A 122 16.58 19.80 5.32
CA THR A 122 17.18 20.40 6.52
C THR A 122 17.15 21.93 6.48
N ARG A 123 17.50 22.53 5.33
CA ARG A 123 17.45 24.00 5.17
C ARG A 123 16.02 24.55 5.26
N THR A 124 15.05 23.85 4.68
CA THR A 124 13.65 24.26 4.72
C THR A 124 13.11 24.19 6.14
N GLU A 125 13.48 23.15 6.90
CA GLU A 125 13.13 22.98 8.30
C GLU A 125 13.76 24.07 9.19
N GLU A 126 15.06 24.37 9.01
CA GLU A 126 15.76 25.45 9.73
C GLU A 126 15.12 26.84 9.48
N LEU A 127 14.55 27.05 8.29
CA LEU A 127 13.83 28.28 7.94
C LEU A 127 12.39 28.31 8.44
N GLY A 128 11.87 27.19 8.97
CA GLY A 128 10.47 27.04 9.37
C GLY A 128 9.48 27.09 8.20
N GLU A 129 9.94 26.72 6.98
CA GLU A 129 9.13 26.67 5.77
C GLU A 129 8.50 25.29 5.57
N ASP A 130 7.47 25.19 4.71
CA ASP A 130 6.81 23.92 4.38
C ASP A 130 7.71 23.04 3.47
N TRP A 131 8.16 21.93 4.01
CA TRP A 131 9.01 20.95 3.33
C TRP A 131 8.25 20.06 2.33
N SER A 132 6.91 20.13 2.29
CA SER A 132 6.08 19.26 1.46
C SER A 132 6.40 19.33 -0.04
N ASP A 133 6.84 20.48 -0.53
CA ASP A 133 7.19 20.66 -1.94
C ASP A 133 8.55 20.04 -2.28
N VAL A 134 9.48 20.01 -1.33
CA VAL A 134 10.77 19.30 -1.48
C VAL A 134 10.50 17.80 -1.61
N MET A 135 9.70 17.23 -0.69
CA MET A 135 9.27 15.83 -0.73
C MET A 135 8.55 15.48 -2.05
N LYS A 136 7.57 16.28 -2.47
CA LYS A 136 6.88 16.08 -3.74
C LYS A 136 7.83 16.08 -4.93
N SER A 137 8.88 16.89 -4.89
CA SER A 137 9.90 16.96 -5.93
C SER A 137 10.76 15.70 -5.95
N ALA A 138 11.24 15.23 -4.79
CA ALA A 138 11.99 13.99 -4.64
C ALA A 138 11.20 12.78 -5.19
N VAL A 139 9.96 12.61 -4.74
CA VAL A 139 9.05 11.56 -5.24
C VAL A 139 8.83 11.66 -6.75
N ARG A 140 8.65 12.88 -7.29
CA ARG A 140 8.46 13.08 -8.73
C ARG A 140 9.69 12.67 -9.54
N GLN A 141 10.90 12.93 -9.02
CA GLN A 141 12.14 12.55 -9.67
C GLN A 141 12.36 11.04 -9.60
N ALA A 142 12.20 10.43 -8.43
CA ALA A 142 12.31 8.99 -8.22
C ALA A 142 11.35 8.18 -9.12
N ARG A 143 10.15 8.70 -9.39
CA ARG A 143 9.16 8.07 -10.28
C ARG A 143 9.58 8.02 -11.74
N LYS A 144 10.49 8.88 -12.19
CA LYS A 144 10.93 8.92 -13.60
C LYS A 144 11.97 7.84 -13.92
N ALA A 145 12.62 7.28 -12.91
CA ALA A 145 13.61 6.23 -13.09
C ALA A 145 12.93 4.98 -13.69
N LYS A 146 13.47 4.45 -14.77
CA LYS A 146 13.04 3.19 -15.38
C LYS A 146 13.68 1.99 -14.70
N ASN A 147 14.93 2.15 -14.28
CA ASN A 147 15.67 1.13 -13.55
C ASN A 147 16.13 1.71 -12.22
N CYS A 148 16.25 0.86 -11.22
CA CYS A 148 16.78 1.23 -9.93
C CYS A 148 18.28 1.60 -10.07
N PRO A 149 18.69 2.80 -9.63
CA PRO A 149 20.11 3.19 -9.72
C PRO A 149 21.02 2.38 -8.78
N HIS A 150 20.47 1.67 -7.80
CA HIS A 150 21.22 0.93 -6.79
C HIS A 150 21.43 -0.55 -7.15
N CYS A 151 20.37 -1.24 -7.59
CA CYS A 151 20.43 -2.68 -7.92
C CYS A 151 20.27 -2.97 -9.41
N GLY A 152 19.90 -1.97 -10.24
CA GLY A 152 19.69 -2.13 -11.68
C GLY A 152 18.35 -2.78 -12.06
N ALA A 153 17.51 -3.18 -11.10
CA ALA A 153 16.22 -3.81 -11.35
C ALA A 153 15.30 -2.87 -12.15
N GLU A 154 14.54 -3.46 -13.07
CA GLU A 154 13.51 -2.74 -13.83
C GLU A 154 12.37 -2.35 -12.91
N LYS A 155 11.85 -1.15 -13.09
CA LYS A 155 10.78 -0.61 -12.28
C LYS A 155 9.48 -0.63 -13.04
N HIS A 156 8.49 -1.31 -12.49
CA HIS A 156 7.16 -1.40 -13.06
C HIS A 156 6.24 -0.27 -12.57
N ASP A 157 5.21 0.05 -13.34
CA ASP A 157 4.23 1.06 -12.89
C ASP A 157 3.25 0.43 -11.89
N ILE A 158 2.74 1.28 -10.98
CA ILE A 158 1.80 0.86 -9.94
C ILE A 158 0.43 1.48 -10.21
N LYS A 159 -0.56 0.61 -10.49
CA LYS A 159 -1.96 0.98 -10.63
C LYS A 159 -2.68 0.81 -9.28
N HIS A 160 -3.47 1.79 -8.90
CA HIS A 160 -4.25 1.76 -7.67
C HIS A 160 -5.73 1.68 -8.02
N GLU A 161 -6.36 0.61 -7.63
CA GLU A 161 -7.80 0.41 -7.67
C GLU A 161 -8.37 0.68 -6.28
N LYS A 162 -9.26 1.65 -6.21
CA LYS A 162 -9.88 2.05 -4.94
C LYS A 162 -10.75 0.90 -4.38
N PRO A 163 -10.80 0.70 -3.05
CA PRO A 163 -10.23 1.58 -2.03
C PRO A 163 -8.75 1.30 -1.70
N THR A 164 -8.28 0.06 -1.73
CA THR A 164 -6.99 -0.35 -1.13
C THR A 164 -6.22 -1.38 -1.96
N THR A 165 -6.60 -1.60 -3.21
CA THR A 165 -5.97 -2.62 -4.06
C THR A 165 -4.90 -1.98 -4.95
N TYR A 166 -3.72 -2.61 -5.03
CA TYR A 166 -2.61 -2.19 -5.86
C TYR A 166 -2.20 -3.31 -6.81
N TYR A 167 -1.82 -2.93 -8.01
CA TYR A 167 -1.30 -3.82 -9.04
C TYR A 167 0.03 -3.28 -9.54
N GLU A 168 0.98 -4.18 -9.68
CA GLU A 168 2.19 -3.94 -10.44
C GLU A 168 1.90 -4.25 -11.90
N VAL A 169 2.15 -3.29 -12.79
CA VAL A 169 1.80 -3.38 -14.21
C VAL A 169 3.06 -3.58 -15.01
N GLN A 170 3.11 -4.68 -15.75
CA GLN A 170 4.19 -5.00 -16.66
C GLN A 170 3.67 -5.03 -18.09
N GLN A 171 4.44 -4.48 -19.02
CA GLN A 171 4.17 -4.64 -20.44
C GLN A 171 4.79 -5.95 -20.90
N VAL A 172 3.97 -6.94 -21.15
CA VAL A 172 4.41 -8.25 -21.61
C VAL A 172 3.96 -8.50 -23.06
N LEU A 173 4.75 -9.27 -23.80
CA LEU A 173 4.35 -9.68 -25.14
C LEU A 173 3.03 -10.46 -25.09
N SER A 174 2.04 -10.03 -25.85
CA SER A 174 0.75 -10.72 -25.98
C SER A 174 0.94 -12.19 -26.31
N GLY A 175 0.13 -13.07 -25.72
CA GLY A 175 0.09 -14.48 -26.10
C GLY A 175 -0.38 -14.70 -27.55
N GLU A 176 -1.08 -13.73 -28.11
CA GLU A 176 -1.63 -13.75 -29.47
C GLU A 176 -0.79 -12.93 -30.47
N TYR A 177 0.46 -12.61 -30.14
CA TYR A 177 1.33 -11.75 -30.95
C TYR A 177 1.42 -12.21 -32.42
N SER A 178 1.45 -13.51 -32.68
CA SER A 178 1.52 -14.04 -34.04
C SER A 178 0.26 -13.73 -34.86
N ASN A 179 -0.93 -13.87 -34.26
CA ASN A 179 -2.20 -13.52 -34.88
C ASN A 179 -2.30 -12.01 -35.11
N MET A 180 -1.81 -11.19 -34.17
CA MET A 180 -1.78 -9.75 -34.30
C MET A 180 -0.87 -9.31 -35.44
N ILE A 181 0.33 -9.89 -35.58
CA ILE A 181 1.25 -9.62 -36.68
C ILE A 181 0.61 -10.05 -38.02
N ALA A 182 0.06 -11.27 -38.10
CA ALA A 182 -0.57 -11.76 -39.30
C ALA A 182 -1.77 -10.90 -39.73
N GLY A 183 -2.61 -10.46 -38.79
CA GLY A 183 -3.72 -9.56 -39.05
C GLY A 183 -3.27 -8.18 -39.54
N ALA A 184 -2.27 -7.59 -38.88
CA ALA A 184 -1.70 -6.31 -39.29
C ALA A 184 -1.02 -6.36 -40.66
N MET A 185 -0.36 -7.48 -40.99
CA MET A 185 0.21 -7.71 -42.31
C MET A 185 -0.85 -7.78 -43.41
N GLN A 186 -2.08 -8.19 -43.08
CA GLN A 186 -3.23 -8.18 -43.98
C GLN A 186 -3.95 -6.83 -44.09
N GLY A 187 -3.49 -5.83 -43.31
CA GLY A 187 -4.14 -4.51 -43.22
C GLY A 187 -5.39 -4.49 -42.34
N SER A 188 -5.58 -5.49 -41.49
CA SER A 188 -6.74 -5.60 -40.61
C SER A 188 -6.47 -4.96 -39.23
N ALA A 189 -7.54 -4.54 -38.56
CA ALA A 189 -7.49 -4.13 -37.14
C ALA A 189 -7.09 -5.33 -36.29
N VAL A 190 -6.29 -5.09 -35.23
CA VAL A 190 -5.80 -6.13 -34.34
C VAL A 190 -5.91 -5.69 -32.88
N GLY A 191 -6.21 -6.63 -31.98
CA GLY A 191 -6.41 -6.32 -30.57
C GLY A 191 -7.62 -5.40 -30.33
N ASP A 192 -7.43 -4.35 -29.56
CA ASP A 192 -8.47 -3.37 -29.20
C ASP A 192 -8.58 -2.18 -30.19
N GLU A 193 -8.00 -2.29 -31.38
CA GLU A 193 -8.05 -1.23 -32.40
C GLU A 193 -9.45 -1.12 -33.02
N ASP A 194 -9.92 0.12 -33.20
CA ASP A 194 -11.16 0.35 -33.94
C ASP A 194 -10.94 0.12 -35.44
N PRO A 195 -11.70 -0.79 -36.10
CA PRO A 195 -11.54 -1.07 -37.53
C PRO A 195 -11.69 0.16 -38.43
N GLU A 196 -12.41 1.20 -37.98
CA GLU A 196 -12.61 2.42 -38.75
C GLU A 196 -11.37 3.36 -38.73
N ASP A 197 -10.48 3.18 -37.70
CA ASP A 197 -9.28 4.02 -37.52
C ASP A 197 -8.01 3.38 -38.10
N VAL A 198 -8.10 2.15 -38.65
CA VAL A 198 -6.92 1.41 -39.17
C VAL A 198 -6.68 1.76 -40.65
N ASP A 199 -5.61 2.50 -40.91
CA ASP A 199 -5.09 2.80 -42.25
C ASP A 199 -3.73 2.09 -42.47
N ARG A 200 -3.77 0.78 -42.60
CA ARG A 200 -2.58 -0.05 -42.86
C ARG A 200 -2.62 -0.66 -44.25
N GLU A 201 -1.53 -0.48 -45.02
CA GLU A 201 -1.35 -1.20 -46.26
C GLU A 201 -0.90 -2.64 -46.01
N PRO A 202 -1.44 -3.63 -46.76
CA PRO A 202 -0.98 -5.01 -46.66
C PRO A 202 0.53 -5.13 -46.90
N THR A 203 1.21 -5.83 -46.00
CA THR A 203 2.67 -5.97 -46.02
C THR A 203 3.04 -7.47 -46.14
N SER A 204 3.83 -7.85 -47.17
CA SER A 204 4.31 -9.23 -47.30
C SER A 204 5.42 -9.54 -46.26
N PRO A 205 5.66 -10.83 -45.94
CA PRO A 205 6.78 -11.22 -45.07
C PRO A 205 8.13 -10.71 -45.57
N GLN A 206 8.36 -10.74 -46.88
CA GLN A 206 9.59 -10.19 -47.50
C GLN A 206 9.71 -8.68 -47.28
N ALA A 207 8.62 -7.93 -47.47
CA ALA A 207 8.62 -6.47 -47.24
C ALA A 207 8.79 -6.12 -45.78
N LEU A 208 8.29 -6.95 -44.84
CA LEU A 208 8.50 -6.79 -43.40
C LEU A 208 9.97 -7.08 -43.04
N ALA A 209 10.57 -8.15 -43.61
CA ALA A 209 11.97 -8.46 -43.43
C ALA A 209 12.88 -7.30 -43.90
N ASP A 210 12.60 -6.73 -45.07
CA ASP A 210 13.34 -5.60 -45.64
C ASP A 210 13.21 -4.34 -44.77
N LYS A 211 12.01 -4.06 -44.21
CA LYS A 211 11.76 -2.91 -43.33
C LYS A 211 12.40 -3.03 -41.94
N THR A 212 12.44 -4.24 -41.40
CA THR A 212 12.91 -4.51 -40.04
C THR A 212 14.39 -4.90 -39.98
N GLY A 213 14.96 -5.40 -41.09
CA GLY A 213 16.30 -5.97 -41.12
C GLY A 213 16.39 -7.37 -40.48
N ILE A 214 15.26 -8.01 -40.20
CA ILE A 214 15.19 -9.35 -39.64
C ILE A 214 15.17 -10.35 -40.79
N ASP A 215 15.86 -11.49 -40.62
CA ASP A 215 15.87 -12.56 -41.62
C ASP A 215 14.46 -13.05 -41.92
N LEU A 216 14.16 -13.37 -43.21
CA LEU A 216 12.86 -13.80 -43.67
C LEU A 216 12.40 -15.07 -42.93
N ASP A 217 13.28 -16.08 -42.81
CA ASP A 217 12.97 -17.32 -42.12
C ASP A 217 12.53 -17.07 -40.69
N ARG A 218 13.19 -16.12 -40.04
CA ARG A 218 12.85 -15.72 -38.68
C ARG A 218 11.53 -14.93 -38.57
N ILE A 219 11.23 -14.11 -39.57
CA ILE A 219 9.89 -13.47 -39.69
C ILE A 219 8.81 -14.54 -39.82
N ASP A 220 8.98 -15.54 -40.68
CA ASP A 220 8.02 -16.61 -40.86
C ASP A 220 7.82 -17.44 -39.58
N GLU A 221 8.88 -17.72 -38.83
CA GLU A 221 8.81 -18.39 -37.54
C GLU A 221 8.07 -17.53 -36.47
N ILE A 222 8.26 -16.24 -36.46
CA ILE A 222 7.57 -15.32 -35.57
C ILE A 222 6.08 -15.21 -35.92
N VAL A 223 5.76 -15.05 -37.20
CA VAL A 223 4.38 -14.98 -37.72
C VAL A 223 3.63 -16.27 -37.49
N SER A 224 4.28 -17.43 -37.65
CA SER A 224 3.69 -18.74 -37.36
C SER A 224 3.55 -19.03 -35.85
N GLY A 225 4.13 -18.24 -34.99
CA GLY A 225 4.16 -18.43 -33.52
C GLY A 225 5.16 -19.51 -33.06
N SER A 226 5.99 -20.04 -33.98
CA SER A 226 6.99 -21.07 -33.67
C SER A 226 8.19 -20.50 -32.90
N PHE A 227 8.43 -19.20 -33.02
CA PHE A 227 9.52 -18.49 -32.37
C PHE A 227 9.01 -17.21 -31.71
N ARG A 228 9.33 -17.05 -30.41
CA ARG A 228 9.00 -15.83 -29.67
C ARG A 228 10.01 -14.72 -30.02
N PRO A 229 9.54 -13.53 -30.51
CA PRO A 229 10.44 -12.45 -30.88
C PRO A 229 11.23 -11.94 -29.68
N ARG A 230 12.52 -11.61 -29.89
CA ARG A 230 13.32 -10.90 -28.93
C ARG A 230 12.85 -9.44 -28.86
N GLU A 231 13.23 -8.73 -27.80
CA GLU A 231 12.78 -7.36 -27.59
C GLU A 231 13.10 -6.44 -28.77
N ASP A 232 14.31 -6.58 -29.36
CA ASP A 232 14.72 -5.78 -30.53
C ASP A 232 13.90 -6.11 -31.76
N ASP A 233 13.65 -7.40 -32.02
CA ASP A 233 12.80 -7.88 -33.12
C ASP A 233 11.37 -7.36 -32.97
N ARG A 234 10.82 -7.50 -31.76
CA ARG A 234 9.49 -6.99 -31.42
C ARG A 234 9.38 -5.51 -31.74
N LYS A 235 10.28 -4.67 -31.19
CA LYS A 235 10.29 -3.23 -31.41
C LYS A 235 10.44 -2.83 -32.88
N ALA A 236 11.19 -3.63 -33.66
CA ALA A 236 11.31 -3.42 -35.09
C ALA A 236 10.01 -3.72 -35.83
N ILE A 237 9.33 -4.84 -35.51
CA ILE A 237 8.06 -5.22 -36.07
C ILE A 237 6.96 -4.23 -35.67
N GLU A 238 6.84 -3.86 -34.40
CA GLU A 238 5.89 -2.85 -33.92
C GLU A 238 6.00 -1.53 -34.70
N ARG A 239 7.21 -1.06 -34.90
CA ARG A 239 7.46 0.17 -35.70
C ARG A 239 7.10 0.01 -37.18
N ALA A 240 7.43 -1.15 -37.77
CA ALA A 240 7.21 -1.41 -39.20
C ALA A 240 5.72 -1.57 -39.54
N LEU A 241 4.92 -2.08 -38.61
CA LEU A 241 3.49 -2.33 -38.75
C LEU A 241 2.62 -1.30 -38.02
N SER A 242 3.21 -0.33 -37.31
CA SER A 242 2.50 0.65 -36.46
C SER A 242 1.52 -0.04 -35.50
N LEU A 243 2.00 -1.00 -34.73
CA LEU A 243 1.23 -1.92 -33.91
C LEU A 243 1.89 -2.04 -32.54
N ASP A 244 1.11 -2.22 -31.48
CA ASP A 244 1.59 -2.59 -30.16
C ASP A 244 1.33 -4.09 -29.93
N LEU A 245 2.38 -4.86 -29.74
CA LEU A 245 2.33 -6.31 -29.48
C LEU A 245 2.31 -6.63 -28.00
N THR A 246 2.29 -5.62 -27.13
CA THR A 246 2.28 -5.82 -25.69
C THR A 246 0.88 -5.68 -25.11
N VAL A 247 0.67 -6.38 -24.01
CA VAL A 247 -0.52 -6.27 -23.17
C VAL A 247 -0.10 -5.96 -21.74
N GLU A 248 -0.96 -5.27 -21.02
CA GLU A 248 -0.74 -5.04 -19.60
C GLU A 248 -0.98 -6.34 -18.81
N ASP A 249 0.06 -6.84 -18.20
CA ASP A 249 -0.04 -7.89 -17.17
C ASP A 249 -0.07 -7.23 -15.81
N MET A 250 -1.16 -7.46 -15.07
CA MET A 250 -1.41 -6.84 -13.77
C MET A 250 -1.25 -7.86 -12.65
N ASN A 251 -0.13 -7.78 -11.94
CA ASN A 251 0.12 -8.59 -10.77
C ASN A 251 -0.40 -7.88 -9.50
N LYS A 252 -1.37 -8.50 -8.81
CA LYS A 252 -1.93 -7.94 -7.59
C LYS A 252 -0.91 -8.00 -6.45
N LEU A 253 -0.65 -6.84 -5.83
CA LEU A 253 0.17 -6.75 -4.62
C LEU A 253 -0.70 -7.02 -3.39
N MET A 254 -0.32 -8.04 -2.62
CA MET A 254 -0.95 -8.30 -1.33
C MET A 254 -0.47 -7.30 -0.27
N ALA A 255 -1.24 -7.12 0.78
CA ALA A 255 -0.84 -6.21 1.87
C ALA A 255 0.45 -6.68 2.56
N SER A 256 0.69 -8.00 2.66
CA SER A 256 1.96 -8.59 3.11
C SER A 256 3.13 -8.13 2.25
N ASP A 257 3.00 -8.25 0.90
CA ASP A 257 4.07 -7.90 -0.02
C ASP A 257 4.43 -6.40 0.08
N ILE A 258 3.41 -5.55 0.26
CA ILE A 258 3.60 -4.10 0.44
C ILE A 258 4.29 -3.80 1.77
N ARG A 259 3.94 -4.54 2.84
CA ARG A 259 4.57 -4.40 4.15
C ARG A 259 6.03 -4.80 4.09
N ASP A 260 6.35 -5.98 3.54
CA ASP A 260 7.71 -6.48 3.39
C ASP A 260 8.55 -5.51 2.55
N TRP A 261 8.00 -5.00 1.43
CA TRP A 261 8.66 -3.96 0.63
C TRP A 261 9.00 -2.71 1.44
N PHE A 262 8.08 -2.26 2.31
CA PHE A 262 8.29 -1.05 3.10
C PHE A 262 9.25 -1.26 4.27
N GLU A 263 9.32 -2.46 4.84
CA GLU A 263 10.30 -2.84 5.86
C GLU A 263 11.74 -2.75 5.32
N ASP A 264 11.93 -3.04 4.03
CA ASP A 264 13.22 -2.96 3.35
C ASP A 264 13.69 -1.51 3.04
N ILE A 265 12.82 -0.49 3.23
CA ILE A 265 13.19 0.90 3.00
C ILE A 265 14.14 1.38 4.11
N PRO A 266 15.39 1.77 3.79
CA PRO A 266 16.33 2.25 4.80
C PRO A 266 15.88 3.58 5.41
N ASP A 267 16.19 3.80 6.70
CA ASP A 267 15.82 5.02 7.44
C ASP A 267 16.24 6.30 6.71
N ARG A 268 17.44 6.33 6.14
CA ARG A 268 17.92 7.48 5.36
C ARG A 268 17.03 7.83 4.16
N ASP A 269 16.39 6.83 3.54
CA ASP A 269 15.51 7.05 2.40
C ASP A 269 14.11 7.47 2.89
N VAL A 270 13.67 6.98 4.06
CA VAL A 270 12.46 7.44 4.77
C VAL A 270 12.57 8.93 5.11
N GLU A 271 13.71 9.37 5.65
CA GLU A 271 13.98 10.77 5.96
C GLU A 271 14.01 11.65 4.69
N THR A 272 14.58 11.16 3.59
CA THR A 272 14.56 11.86 2.30
C THR A 272 13.14 12.08 1.78
N LEU A 273 12.21 11.21 2.16
CA LEU A 273 10.79 11.32 1.84
C LEU A 273 10.02 12.25 2.81
N GLY A 274 10.71 12.86 3.78
CA GLY A 274 10.14 13.75 4.77
C GLY A 274 9.31 13.02 5.83
N LEU A 275 9.57 11.73 6.03
CA LEU A 275 9.03 10.95 7.13
C LEU A 275 10.12 10.79 8.19
N GLU A 276 9.76 10.88 9.45
CA GLU A 276 10.69 10.61 10.52
C GLU A 276 10.70 9.11 10.84
N SER A 277 11.85 8.47 10.64
CA SER A 277 11.99 7.01 10.75
C SER A 277 11.69 6.47 12.16
N THR A 278 11.82 7.29 13.18
CA THR A 278 11.56 6.92 14.59
C THR A 278 10.07 6.87 14.95
N VAL A 279 9.23 7.66 14.26
CA VAL A 279 7.80 7.82 14.59
C VAL A 279 6.85 7.59 13.43
N ALA A 280 7.36 7.39 12.22
CA ALA A 280 6.54 7.27 11.01
C ALA A 280 7.16 6.35 9.95
N ARG A 281 7.45 5.10 10.32
CA ARG A 281 7.92 4.09 9.37
C ARG A 281 6.82 3.71 8.38
N PRO A 282 7.14 3.57 7.08
CA PRO A 282 6.17 3.26 6.03
C PRO A 282 5.38 1.96 6.24
N GLU A 283 6.01 0.90 6.76
CA GLU A 283 5.38 -0.39 7.02
C GLU A 283 4.25 -0.33 8.07
N TRP A 284 4.25 0.69 8.94
CA TRP A 284 3.19 0.90 9.94
C TRP A 284 1.88 1.40 9.32
N MET A 285 1.88 1.78 8.04
CA MET A 285 0.65 2.08 7.29
C MET A 285 -0.09 0.80 6.85
N VAL A 286 0.54 -0.35 7.03
CA VAL A 286 -0.04 -1.68 6.81
C VAL A 286 -0.25 -2.33 8.17
N LEU A 287 -1.50 -2.36 8.61
CA LEU A 287 -1.87 -2.78 9.95
C LEU A 287 -1.74 -4.29 10.13
N THR A 288 -1.09 -4.71 11.20
CA THR A 288 -1.08 -6.09 11.71
C THR A 288 -1.81 -6.20 13.04
N VAL A 289 -1.98 -5.08 13.73
CA VAL A 289 -2.70 -4.95 14.99
C VAL A 289 -3.74 -3.84 14.82
N LEU A 290 -4.98 -4.11 15.22
CA LEU A 290 -6.06 -3.14 15.17
C LEU A 290 -6.37 -2.65 16.61
N PRO A 291 -6.32 -1.33 16.87
CA PRO A 291 -6.71 -0.81 18.18
C PRO A 291 -8.22 -0.96 18.39
N VAL A 292 -8.60 -1.42 19.58
CA VAL A 292 -10.00 -1.49 20.00
C VAL A 292 -10.29 -0.32 20.94
N PRO A 293 -11.19 0.60 20.57
CA PRO A 293 -11.55 1.73 21.42
C PRO A 293 -12.11 1.31 22.76
N PRO A 294 -11.94 2.14 23.80
CA PRO A 294 -12.56 1.90 25.12
C PRO A 294 -14.07 1.67 25.05
N VAL A 295 -14.60 0.90 26.00
CA VAL A 295 -16.06 0.70 26.14
C VAL A 295 -16.81 2.01 26.33
N THR A 296 -16.19 2.99 27.00
CA THR A 296 -16.76 4.33 27.19
C THR A 296 -16.98 5.11 25.89
N ALA A 297 -16.21 4.81 24.83
CA ALA A 297 -16.35 5.45 23.51
C ALA A 297 -17.40 4.75 22.62
N ARG A 298 -17.82 3.52 22.97
CA ARG A 298 -18.82 2.71 22.24
C ARG A 298 -19.76 2.02 23.23
N PRO A 299 -20.56 2.82 23.99
CA PRO A 299 -21.37 2.29 25.05
C PRO A 299 -22.51 1.40 24.55
N SER A 300 -22.85 0.35 25.30
CA SER A 300 -24.07 -0.39 25.13
C SER A 300 -25.17 0.15 26.05
N ILE A 301 -26.41 0.11 25.61
CA ILE A 301 -27.59 0.51 26.40
C ILE A 301 -28.51 -0.69 26.59
N THR A 302 -29.08 -0.81 27.78
CA THR A 302 -30.12 -1.81 28.04
C THR A 302 -31.48 -1.21 27.74
N LEU A 303 -32.24 -1.85 26.86
CA LEU A 303 -33.59 -1.46 26.49
C LEU A 303 -34.57 -1.92 27.56
N ASP A 304 -35.79 -1.33 27.56
CA ASP A 304 -36.89 -1.66 28.54
C ASP A 304 -37.28 -3.14 28.50
N ASN A 305 -37.07 -3.83 27.39
CA ASN A 305 -37.32 -5.25 27.21
C ASN A 305 -36.22 -6.17 27.76
N GLY A 306 -35.16 -5.59 28.35
CA GLY A 306 -33.99 -6.31 28.85
C GLY A 306 -32.94 -6.66 27.80
N GLN A 307 -33.16 -6.35 26.51
CA GLN A 307 -32.16 -6.53 25.48
C GLN A 307 -31.12 -5.41 25.53
N ARG A 308 -29.86 -5.75 25.22
CA ARG A 308 -28.82 -4.78 25.05
C ARG A 308 -28.74 -4.33 23.57
N SER A 309 -28.58 -3.04 23.37
CA SER A 309 -28.27 -2.44 22.08
C SER A 309 -26.86 -1.94 22.12
N GLU A 310 -26.07 -2.36 21.17
CA GLU A 310 -24.64 -2.03 21.08
C GLU A 310 -24.43 -0.95 20.03
N ASP A 311 -23.32 -0.22 20.16
CA ASP A 311 -22.88 0.79 19.22
C ASP A 311 -22.46 0.16 17.87
N ASP A 312 -22.69 0.89 16.77
CA ASP A 312 -22.34 0.44 15.41
C ASP A 312 -20.86 0.09 15.28
N LEU A 313 -19.98 0.78 16.02
CA LEU A 313 -18.57 0.47 16.04
C LEU A 313 -18.30 -0.91 16.66
N THR A 314 -19.03 -1.29 17.70
CA THR A 314 -18.94 -2.64 18.28
C THR A 314 -19.36 -3.69 17.27
N HIS A 315 -20.46 -3.48 16.53
CA HIS A 315 -20.88 -4.40 15.44
C HIS A 315 -19.82 -4.55 14.36
N LYS A 316 -19.13 -3.45 13.98
CA LYS A 316 -18.03 -3.53 13.02
C LYS A 316 -16.81 -4.29 13.55
N LEU A 317 -16.52 -4.20 14.82
CA LEU A 317 -15.45 -4.98 15.45
C LEU A 317 -15.82 -6.47 15.53
N VAL A 318 -17.11 -6.81 15.76
CA VAL A 318 -17.63 -8.20 15.67
C VAL A 318 -17.40 -8.77 14.27
N ASP A 319 -17.70 -7.99 13.22
CA ASP A 319 -17.51 -8.42 11.83
C ASP A 319 -16.01 -8.70 11.48
N ILE A 320 -15.04 -8.13 12.24
CA ILE A 320 -13.61 -8.29 12.01
C ILE A 320 -13.04 -9.53 12.70
N ILE A 321 -13.57 -9.90 13.87
CA ILE A 321 -13.14 -11.06 14.65
C ILE A 321 -13.71 -12.34 14.06
#